data_cfe8214d0494a36f54e75907fadd131e
#
_entry.id   cfe8214d0494a36f54e75907fadd131e
#
_cell.length_a   1.000
_cell.length_b   1.000
_cell.length_c   1.000
_cell.angle_alpha   90.00
_cell.angle_beta   90.00
_cell.angle_gamma   90.00
#
_symmetry.space_group_name_H-M   'P 1'
#
loop_
_entity.id
_entity.type
_entity.pdbx_description
1 polymer ?
#
loop_
_entity_poly.entity_id
_entity_poly.type
_entity_poly.pdbx_seq_one_letter_code
_entity_poly.pdbx_strand_id
1 'polypeptide(L)'
;MKTKIDNLLATASPTQIQKAQKLLDSDNVLNVTFIDDAGINTFEAMIAYRGGILMPYFMTGDDNALVCQCERKDTLCVHKIAVLLAAQIMLETDCSNYRMAMKIKTAQAMEGILHLFSRS
;
A
#
# COMPACT_ATOMS: atom_id res chain seq x y z
N MET A 1 -6.63 -12.50 -3.17
CA MET A 1 -5.64 -11.40 -3.20
C MET A 1 -5.30 -10.88 -1.80
N LYS A 2 -6.28 -10.57 -1.00
CA LYS A 2 -6.07 -10.11 0.39
C LYS A 2 -5.23 -11.10 1.20
N THR A 3 -5.51 -12.39 1.10
CA THR A 3 -4.78 -13.43 1.82
C THR A 3 -3.29 -13.47 1.45
N LYS A 4 -2.96 -13.28 0.19
CA LYS A 4 -1.57 -13.23 -0.28
C LYS A 4 -0.82 -12.03 0.31
N ILE A 5 -1.47 -10.87 0.34
CA ILE A 5 -0.91 -9.66 0.94
C ILE A 5 -0.68 -9.86 2.43
N ASP A 6 -1.66 -10.39 3.15
CA ASP A 6 -1.57 -10.65 4.58
C ASP A 6 -0.44 -11.64 4.90
N ASN A 7 -0.30 -12.69 4.10
CA ASN A 7 0.76 -13.69 4.27
C ASN A 7 2.15 -13.09 4.06
N LEU A 8 2.30 -12.22 3.05
CA LEU A 8 3.57 -11.54 2.80
C LEU A 8 3.91 -10.57 3.93
N LEU A 9 2.94 -9.80 4.41
CA LEU A 9 3.15 -8.86 5.51
C LEU A 9 3.49 -9.59 6.81
N ALA A 10 2.98 -10.80 7.01
CA ALA A 10 3.29 -11.60 8.20
C ALA A 10 4.77 -11.99 8.28
N THR A 11 5.50 -11.96 7.15
CA THR A 11 6.93 -12.25 7.12
C THR A 11 7.80 -11.03 7.47
N ALA A 12 7.22 -9.84 7.53
CA ALA A 12 7.95 -8.62 7.85
C ALA A 12 8.07 -8.43 9.36
N SER A 13 9.17 -7.81 9.80
CA SER A 13 9.33 -7.46 11.21
C SER A 13 8.49 -6.24 11.57
N PRO A 14 8.10 -6.06 12.85
CA PRO A 14 7.38 -4.86 13.28
C PRO A 14 8.14 -3.56 12.95
N THR A 15 9.46 -3.57 13.06
CA THR A 15 10.29 -2.40 12.73
C THR A 15 10.18 -2.04 11.25
N GLN A 16 10.22 -3.04 10.36
CA GLN A 16 10.05 -2.83 8.92
C GLN A 16 8.68 -2.28 8.58
N ILE A 17 7.63 -2.81 9.23
CA ILE A 17 6.26 -2.32 9.02
C ILE A 17 6.13 -0.87 9.47
N GLN A 18 6.71 -0.50 10.62
CA GLN A 18 6.69 0.88 11.10
C GLN A 18 7.39 1.83 10.12
N LYS A 19 8.55 1.42 9.58
CA LYS A 19 9.28 2.23 8.59
C LYS A 19 8.48 2.40 7.32
N ALA A 20 7.82 1.34 6.86
CA ALA A 20 6.97 1.40 5.68
C ALA A 20 5.75 2.29 5.90
N GLN A 21 5.15 2.24 7.08
CA GLN A 21 4.03 3.11 7.43
C GLN A 21 4.45 4.58 7.45
N LYS A 22 5.62 4.88 8.01
CA LYS A 22 6.18 6.24 7.97
C LYS A 22 6.41 6.71 6.55
N LEU A 23 6.88 5.82 5.67
CA LEU A 23 7.08 6.14 4.26
C LEU A 23 5.74 6.48 3.59
N LEU A 24 4.69 5.70 3.83
CA LEU A 24 3.35 5.97 3.30
C LEU A 24 2.79 7.30 3.80
N ASP A 25 3.07 7.66 5.05
CA ASP A 25 2.59 8.91 5.66
C ASP A 25 3.42 10.12 5.21
N SER A 26 4.52 9.91 4.50
CA SER A 26 5.39 10.96 3.99
C SER A 26 4.95 11.42 2.60
N ASP A 27 5.42 12.59 2.19
CA ASP A 27 5.19 13.11 0.83
C ASP A 27 6.00 12.37 -0.24
N ASN A 28 6.87 11.45 0.15
CA ASN A 28 7.73 10.71 -0.79
C ASN A 28 6.96 9.65 -1.58
N VAL A 29 5.87 9.10 -1.03
CA VAL A 29 4.99 8.23 -1.79
C VAL A 29 4.01 9.10 -2.56
N LEU A 30 4.26 9.23 -3.86
CA LEU A 30 3.46 10.11 -4.71
C LEU A 30 2.08 9.54 -4.97
N ASN A 31 2.00 8.24 -5.21
CA ASN A 31 0.73 7.53 -5.36
C ASN A 31 0.95 6.02 -5.40
N VAL A 32 -0.13 5.28 -5.16
CA VAL A 32 -0.21 3.84 -5.43
C VAL A 32 -1.49 3.60 -6.23
N THR A 33 -1.38 2.91 -7.36
CA THR A 33 -2.51 2.63 -8.24
C THR A 33 -2.72 1.14 -8.41
N PHE A 34 -3.98 0.77 -8.65
CA PHE A 34 -4.37 -0.60 -8.94
C PHE A 34 -4.76 -0.70 -10.41
N ILE A 35 -4.19 -1.69 -11.09
CA ILE A 35 -4.44 -1.95 -12.50
C ILE A 35 -4.93 -3.40 -12.64
N ASP A 36 -6.11 -3.58 -13.23
CA ASP A 36 -6.64 -4.90 -13.58
C ASP A 36 -6.59 -5.03 -15.11
N ASP A 37 -5.71 -5.89 -15.60
CA ASP A 37 -5.53 -6.12 -17.02
C ASP A 37 -5.57 -7.62 -17.31
N ALA A 38 -6.66 -8.06 -17.97
CA ALA A 38 -6.86 -9.44 -18.41
C ALA A 38 -6.65 -10.47 -17.29
N GLY A 39 -7.15 -10.17 -16.09
CA GLY A 39 -7.05 -11.07 -14.94
C GLY A 39 -5.73 -10.95 -14.17
N ILE A 40 -4.81 -10.11 -14.62
CA ILE A 40 -3.58 -9.79 -13.90
C ILE A 40 -3.81 -8.51 -13.12
N ASN A 41 -3.71 -8.59 -11.80
CA ASN A 41 -3.94 -7.46 -10.91
C ASN A 41 -2.60 -6.93 -10.41
N THR A 42 -2.36 -5.62 -10.58
CA THR A 42 -1.10 -4.99 -10.20
C THR A 42 -1.34 -3.78 -9.30
N PHE A 43 -0.67 -3.75 -8.14
CA PHE A 43 -0.54 -2.56 -7.32
C PHE A 43 0.84 -1.97 -7.58
N GLU A 44 0.90 -0.74 -8.10
CA GLU A 44 2.15 -0.07 -8.44
C GLU A 44 2.25 1.24 -7.68
N ALA A 45 3.38 1.45 -7.02
CA ALA A 45 3.66 2.69 -6.30
C ALA A 45 4.64 3.56 -7.08
N MET A 46 4.54 4.88 -6.89
CA MET A 46 5.54 5.85 -7.31
C MET A 46 6.12 6.48 -6.05
N ILE A 47 7.41 6.24 -5.81
CA ILE A 47 8.09 6.69 -4.59
C ILE A 47 9.29 7.55 -4.97
N ALA A 48 9.36 8.78 -4.45
CA ALA A 48 10.53 9.63 -4.61
C ALA A 48 11.70 9.05 -3.80
N TYR A 49 12.85 8.89 -4.46
CA TYR A 49 14.01 8.23 -3.86
C TYR A 49 15.30 8.74 -4.48
N ARG A 50 16.15 9.37 -3.67
CA ARG A 50 17.50 9.82 -4.05
C ARG A 50 17.55 10.60 -5.38
N GLY A 51 16.63 11.55 -5.55
CA GLY A 51 16.58 12.39 -6.76
C GLY A 51 15.93 11.73 -7.97
N GLY A 52 15.40 10.51 -7.80
CA GLY A 52 14.67 9.78 -8.84
C GLY A 52 13.37 9.24 -8.32
N ILE A 53 12.80 8.29 -9.06
CA ILE A 53 11.53 7.66 -8.70
C ILE A 53 11.71 6.14 -8.74
N LEU A 54 11.30 5.47 -7.65
CA LEU A 54 11.13 4.02 -7.64
C LEU A 54 9.67 3.69 -7.98
N MET A 55 9.47 2.59 -8.69
CA MET A 55 8.13 2.10 -9.03
C MET A 55 8.00 0.64 -8.59
N PRO A 56 8.00 0.38 -7.27
CA PRO A 56 7.80 -0.99 -6.80
C PRO A 56 6.36 -1.43 -7.09
N TYR A 57 6.19 -2.73 -7.35
CA TYR A 57 4.87 -3.25 -7.65
C TYR A 57 4.66 -4.65 -7.06
N PHE A 58 3.39 -4.96 -6.82
CA PHE A 58 2.91 -6.30 -6.48
C PHE A 58 1.92 -6.73 -7.56
N MET A 59 2.24 -7.80 -8.26
CA MET A 59 1.43 -8.33 -9.34
C MET A 59 0.94 -9.73 -8.99
N THR A 60 -0.34 -9.98 -9.21
CA THR A 60 -0.96 -11.29 -9.04
C THR A 60 -1.52 -11.77 -10.38
N GLY A 61 -1.32 -13.04 -10.69
CA GLY A 61 -1.78 -13.67 -11.92
C GLY A 61 -1.40 -15.14 -11.85
N ASP A 62 -0.94 -15.70 -12.97
CA ASP A 62 -0.41 -17.07 -12.98
C ASP A 62 0.82 -17.17 -12.09
N ASP A 63 1.67 -16.13 -12.11
CA ASP A 63 2.82 -15.99 -11.22
C ASP A 63 2.66 -14.72 -10.39
N ASN A 64 2.95 -14.81 -9.10
CA ASN A 64 2.96 -13.64 -8.22
C ASN A 64 4.34 -13.01 -8.22
N ALA A 65 4.40 -11.69 -8.35
CA ALA A 65 5.66 -10.94 -8.33
C ALA A 65 5.56 -9.75 -7.39
N LEU A 66 6.58 -9.57 -6.55
CA LEU A 66 6.74 -8.41 -5.69
C LEU A 66 8.13 -7.86 -5.95
N VAL A 67 8.21 -6.71 -6.61
CA VAL A 67 9.43 -6.18 -7.18
C VAL A 67 9.68 -4.76 -6.74
N CYS A 68 10.93 -4.42 -6.44
CA CYS A 68 11.39 -3.05 -6.21
C CYS A 68 12.74 -2.84 -6.86
N GLN A 69 12.95 -1.66 -7.43
CA GLN A 69 14.19 -1.29 -8.11
C GLN A 69 15.25 -0.73 -7.16
N CYS A 70 15.02 -0.75 -5.84
CA CYS A 70 16.00 -0.25 -4.88
C CYS A 70 17.23 -1.16 -4.80
N GLU A 71 18.32 -0.63 -4.20
CA GLU A 71 19.59 -1.33 -4.10
C GLU A 71 19.54 -2.59 -3.24
N ARG A 72 18.55 -2.67 -2.35
CA ARG A 72 18.36 -3.86 -1.51
C ARG A 72 17.68 -4.95 -2.32
N LYS A 73 18.45 -5.98 -2.63
CA LYS A 73 17.95 -7.17 -3.32
C LYS A 73 17.29 -8.16 -2.36
N ASP A 74 17.14 -7.79 -1.10
CA ASP A 74 16.48 -8.62 -0.10
C ASP A 74 15.01 -8.80 -0.44
N THR A 75 14.49 -9.92 0.00
CA THR A 75 13.15 -10.38 -0.33
C THR A 75 12.05 -9.39 0.03
N LEU A 76 12.21 -8.56 1.09
CA LEU A 76 11.16 -7.67 1.54
C LEU A 76 11.73 -6.34 2.05
N CYS A 77 11.96 -5.40 1.14
CA CYS A 77 12.40 -4.05 1.49
C CYS A 77 11.23 -3.18 1.97
N VAL A 78 11.53 -2.04 2.57
CA VAL A 78 10.52 -1.09 3.07
C VAL A 78 9.58 -0.62 1.97
N HIS A 79 10.07 -0.44 0.74
CA HIS A 79 9.25 -0.01 -0.39
C HIS A 79 8.21 -1.06 -0.78
N LYS A 80 8.61 -2.33 -0.80
CA LYS A 80 7.68 -3.43 -1.07
C LYS A 80 6.59 -3.53 0.00
N ILE A 81 6.99 -3.38 1.28
CA ILE A 81 6.04 -3.40 2.39
C ILE A 81 5.05 -2.25 2.26
N ALA A 82 5.51 -1.06 1.86
CA ALA A 82 4.64 0.09 1.65
C ALA A 82 3.58 -0.19 0.58
N VAL A 83 3.95 -0.84 -0.53
CA VAL A 83 2.99 -1.25 -1.56
C VAL A 83 1.94 -2.19 -0.99
N LEU A 84 2.36 -3.17 -0.19
CA LEU A 84 1.43 -4.15 0.41
C LEU A 84 0.49 -3.49 1.41
N LEU A 85 0.98 -2.57 2.24
CA LEU A 85 0.14 -1.84 3.19
C LEU A 85 -0.88 -0.96 2.47
N ALA A 86 -0.45 -0.27 1.42
CA ALA A 86 -1.36 0.53 0.59
C ALA A 86 -2.40 -0.36 -0.07
N ALA A 87 -2.01 -1.52 -0.59
CA ALA A 87 -2.93 -2.46 -1.22
C ALA A 87 -4.02 -2.94 -0.26
N GLN A 88 -3.70 -3.19 1.01
CA GLN A 88 -4.70 -3.56 2.02
C GLN A 88 -5.78 -2.49 2.13
N ILE A 89 -5.36 -1.22 2.24
CA ILE A 89 -6.29 -0.10 2.38
C ILE A 89 -7.13 0.08 1.12
N MET A 90 -6.51 -0.06 -0.05
CA MET A 90 -7.21 0.05 -1.32
C MET A 90 -8.26 -1.04 -1.49
N LEU A 91 -7.97 -2.27 -1.07
CA LEU A 91 -8.93 -3.37 -1.11
C LEU A 91 -10.08 -3.17 -0.11
N GLU A 92 -9.79 -2.70 1.11
CA GLU A 92 -10.82 -2.40 2.11
C GLU A 92 -11.80 -1.35 1.63
N THR A 93 -11.32 -0.33 0.93
CA THR A 93 -12.13 0.80 0.47
C THR A 93 -12.65 0.62 -0.95
N ASP A 94 -12.28 -0.46 -1.63
CA ASP A 94 -12.60 -0.75 -3.03
C ASP A 94 -12.21 0.41 -3.96
N CYS A 95 -11.01 0.96 -3.71
CA CYS A 95 -10.47 2.08 -4.50
C CYS A 95 -9.29 1.63 -5.33
N SER A 96 -9.19 2.16 -6.54
CA SER A 96 -8.07 1.89 -7.45
C SER A 96 -6.88 2.83 -7.24
N ASN A 97 -6.97 3.74 -6.25
CA ASN A 97 -5.98 4.79 -6.00
C ASN A 97 -5.83 4.96 -4.49
N TYR A 98 -4.58 4.93 -4.01
CA TYR A 98 -4.30 5.02 -2.58
C TYR A 98 -4.75 6.35 -1.97
N ARG A 99 -4.53 7.46 -2.67
CA ARG A 99 -4.94 8.77 -2.16
C ARG A 99 -6.45 8.85 -1.94
N MET A 100 -7.22 8.31 -2.89
CA MET A 100 -8.68 8.25 -2.75
C MET A 100 -9.07 7.32 -1.60
N ALA A 101 -8.42 6.17 -1.47
CA ALA A 101 -8.66 5.22 -0.38
C ALA A 101 -8.44 5.88 0.98
N MET A 102 -7.38 6.69 1.13
CA MET A 102 -7.09 7.40 2.38
C MET A 102 -8.14 8.47 2.68
N LYS A 103 -8.65 9.16 1.67
CA LYS A 103 -9.74 10.13 1.86
C LYS A 103 -10.99 9.44 2.38
N ILE A 104 -11.32 8.27 1.85
CA ILE A 104 -12.47 7.48 2.30
C ILE A 104 -12.27 7.02 3.74
N LYS A 105 -11.10 6.49 4.10
CA LYS A 105 -10.82 6.08 5.48
C LYS A 105 -10.89 7.25 6.46
N THR A 106 -10.39 8.40 6.08
CA THR A 106 -10.46 9.61 6.90
C THR A 106 -11.90 10.04 7.11
N ALA A 107 -12.71 10.04 6.04
CA ALA A 107 -14.14 10.37 6.14
C ALA A 107 -14.88 9.40 7.04
N GLN A 108 -14.61 8.10 6.94
CA GLN A 108 -15.21 7.09 7.80
C GLN A 108 -14.85 7.30 9.27
N ALA A 109 -13.60 7.65 9.56
CA ALA A 109 -13.14 7.95 10.91
C ALA A 109 -13.84 9.20 11.46
N MET A 110 -14.01 10.24 10.63
CA MET A 110 -14.73 11.47 11.01
C MET A 110 -16.20 11.19 11.28
N GLU A 111 -16.86 10.38 10.47
CA GLU A 111 -18.24 9.98 10.70
C GLU A 111 -18.39 9.24 12.02
N GLY A 112 -17.47 8.34 12.35
CA GLY A 112 -17.46 7.64 13.62
C GLY A 112 -17.35 8.59 14.81
N ILE A 113 -16.49 9.59 14.73
CA ILE A 113 -16.34 10.61 15.78
C ILE A 113 -17.59 11.45 15.91
N LEU A 114 -18.14 11.93 14.79
CA LEU A 114 -19.38 12.72 14.81
C LEU A 114 -20.55 11.94 15.40
N HIS A 115 -20.63 10.65 15.07
CA HIS A 115 -21.68 9.79 15.61
C HIS A 115 -21.58 9.63 17.13
N LEU A 116 -20.35 9.52 17.65
CA LEU A 116 -20.11 9.46 19.10
C LEU A 116 -20.56 10.75 19.78
N PHE A 117 -20.30 11.91 19.20
CA PHE A 117 -20.72 13.20 19.74
C PHE A 117 -22.23 13.40 19.67
N SER A 118 -22.89 12.88 18.64
CA SER A 118 -24.33 13.05 18.47
C SER A 118 -25.16 12.21 19.43
N ARG A 119 -24.55 11.25 20.12
CA ARG A 119 -25.22 10.40 21.12
C ARG A 119 -25.19 10.97 22.53
N SER A 120 -24.43 12.02 22.74
CA SER A 120 -24.30 12.62 24.07
C SER A 120 -25.42 13.69 24.35
#